data_79991877ddd3d869595a684f2211c14e
#
_entry.id   79991877ddd3d869595a684f2211c14e
#
_cell.length_a   1.000
_cell.length_b   1.000
_cell.length_c   1.000
_cell.angle_alpha   90.00
_cell.angle_beta   90.00
_cell.angle_gamma   90.00
#
_symmetry.space_group_name_H-M   'P 1'
#
loop_
_entity.id
_entity.type
_entity.pdbx_description
1 polymer ?
#
loop_
_entity_poly.entity_id
_entity_poly.type
_entity_poly.pdbx_seq_one_letter_code
_entity_poly.pdbx_strand_id
1 'polypeptide(L)'
;GDGTHYGYPTKKDLEYFKEKGLRMIRFPFRWERIQSEMNGPLITTELAKMKEFVQAAEDLNMKVLLDMHNFGRYCVYSNGVNSDDNQFVVIGNAQCTVENFCDVWKKLAAEFKDYKCIWGYDIMNEPNAMLKTTPWVKIAQACINAIREVDTETMLVISGDEFSSASRWK
;
A
#
# COMPACT_ATOMS: atom_id res chain seq x y z
N GLY A 1 6.09 12.01 13.74
CA GLY A 1 5.16 11.69 14.82
C GLY A 1 5.70 10.48 15.56
N ASP A 2 5.61 10.53 16.82
CA ASP A 2 6.07 9.54 17.80
C ASP A 2 5.26 8.22 17.80
N GLY A 3 4.44 7.97 16.80
CA GLY A 3 3.62 6.78 16.69
C GLY A 3 2.36 6.79 17.56
N THR A 4 2.04 7.86 18.26
CA THR A 4 0.88 7.92 19.16
C THR A 4 -0.46 7.79 18.43
N HIS A 5 -0.51 8.00 17.12
CA HIS A 5 -1.73 7.96 16.33
C HIS A 5 -1.75 6.88 15.23
N TYR A 6 -0.66 6.12 15.05
CA TYR A 6 -0.59 5.03 14.09
C TYR A 6 0.28 3.91 14.65
N GLY A 7 -0.35 2.93 15.25
CA GLY A 7 0.30 1.72 15.75
C GLY A 7 0.25 0.60 14.72
N TYR A 8 1.36 -0.06 14.50
CA TYR A 8 1.33 -1.34 13.78
C TYR A 8 0.73 -2.42 14.69
N PRO A 9 -0.07 -3.35 14.16
CA PRO A 9 -0.54 -4.51 14.93
C PRO A 9 0.66 -5.31 15.43
N THR A 10 0.52 -5.90 16.61
CA THR A 10 1.56 -6.70 17.23
C THR A 10 1.39 -8.18 16.92
N LYS A 11 2.41 -9.00 17.24
CA LYS A 11 2.30 -10.46 17.17
C LYS A 11 1.11 -10.99 18.01
N LYS A 12 0.82 -10.38 19.16
CA LYS A 12 -0.33 -10.75 20.00
C LYS A 12 -1.67 -10.54 19.30
N ASP A 13 -1.79 -9.48 18.51
CA ASP A 13 -2.99 -9.22 17.72
C ASP A 13 -3.18 -10.32 16.66
N LEU A 14 -2.09 -10.73 16.00
CA LEU A 14 -2.11 -11.83 15.04
C LEU A 14 -2.47 -13.17 15.70
N GLU A 15 -1.91 -13.47 16.86
CA GLU A 15 -2.24 -14.66 17.66
C GLU A 15 -3.73 -14.69 18.00
N TYR A 16 -4.28 -13.57 18.48
CA TYR A 16 -5.70 -13.44 18.76
C TYR A 16 -6.56 -13.70 17.50
N PHE A 17 -6.24 -13.10 16.37
CA PHE A 17 -7.00 -13.33 15.14
C PHE A 17 -6.90 -14.80 14.66
N LYS A 18 -5.72 -15.40 14.79
CA LYS A 18 -5.52 -16.81 14.46
C LYS A 18 -6.37 -17.73 15.34
N GLU A 19 -6.45 -17.47 16.65
CA GLU A 19 -7.33 -18.20 17.61
C GLU A 19 -8.80 -18.08 17.22
N LYS A 20 -9.22 -16.92 16.67
CA LYS A 20 -10.59 -16.72 16.16
C LYS A 20 -10.84 -17.35 14.79
N GLY A 21 -9.86 -18.08 14.25
CA GLY A 21 -10.00 -18.77 12.97
C GLY A 21 -9.63 -17.95 11.73
N LEU A 22 -9.22 -16.69 11.89
CA LEU A 22 -8.76 -15.88 10.78
C LEU A 22 -7.40 -16.37 10.27
N ARG A 23 -7.21 -16.38 8.96
CA ARG A 23 -6.00 -16.91 8.31
C ARG A 23 -5.34 -15.90 7.38
N MET A 24 -5.98 -14.77 7.18
CA MET A 24 -5.47 -13.69 6.31
C MET A 24 -5.69 -12.34 7.00
N ILE A 25 -4.72 -11.47 6.87
CA ILE A 25 -4.76 -10.09 7.35
C ILE A 25 -4.54 -9.15 6.16
N ARG A 26 -5.43 -8.19 5.97
CA ARG A 26 -5.18 -7.02 5.15
C ARG A 26 -4.40 -6.03 6.00
N PHE A 27 -3.21 -5.67 5.54
CA PHE A 27 -2.27 -4.79 6.25
C PHE A 27 -2.21 -3.43 5.54
N PRO A 28 -3.00 -2.44 6.02
CA PRO A 28 -3.00 -1.12 5.42
C PRO A 28 -1.75 -0.33 5.82
N PHE A 29 -1.15 0.35 4.87
CA PHE A 29 -0.05 1.30 5.11
C PHE A 29 -0.23 2.55 4.25
N ARG A 30 0.45 3.63 4.62
CA ARG A 30 0.44 4.88 3.86
C ARG A 30 1.72 5.03 3.07
N TRP A 31 1.61 5.47 1.82
CA TRP A 31 2.75 5.70 0.92
C TRP A 31 3.75 6.68 1.54
N GLU A 32 3.30 7.86 1.95
CA GLU A 32 4.14 8.91 2.55
C GLU A 32 4.86 8.49 3.83
N ARG A 33 4.40 7.44 4.51
CA ARG A 33 5.07 6.88 5.67
C ARG A 33 6.21 5.95 5.30
N ILE A 34 6.05 5.19 4.23
CA ILE A 34 7.08 4.25 3.78
C ILE A 34 8.08 4.90 2.83
N GLN A 35 7.70 5.98 2.15
CA GLN A 35 8.55 6.74 1.24
C GLN A 35 8.17 8.23 1.38
N SER A 36 8.93 8.99 2.17
CA SER A 36 8.66 10.41 2.46
C SER A 36 9.01 11.35 1.31
N GLU A 37 9.87 10.91 0.40
CA GLU A 37 10.23 11.61 -0.81
C GLU A 37 9.97 10.71 -2.01
N MET A 38 9.14 11.16 -2.93
CA MET A 38 8.84 10.39 -4.14
C MET A 38 10.12 10.08 -4.93
N ASN A 39 10.24 8.83 -5.39
CA ASN A 39 11.47 8.24 -5.97
C ASN A 39 12.66 8.12 -4.99
N GLY A 40 12.53 8.59 -3.76
CA GLY A 40 13.52 8.41 -2.71
C GLY A 40 13.61 6.96 -2.20
N PRO A 41 14.51 6.67 -1.27
CA PRO A 41 14.58 5.35 -0.63
C PRO A 41 13.35 5.09 0.24
N LEU A 42 13.05 3.82 0.47
CA LEU A 42 12.09 3.44 1.51
C LEU A 42 12.64 3.80 2.88
N ILE A 43 11.78 4.31 3.77
CA ILE A 43 12.16 4.68 5.13
C ILE A 43 12.50 3.41 5.92
N THR A 44 13.76 3.25 6.27
CA THR A 44 14.29 2.02 6.88
C THR A 44 13.56 1.61 8.14
N THR A 45 13.19 2.57 9.00
CA THR A 45 12.48 2.29 10.26
C THR A 45 11.05 1.80 10.03
N GLU A 46 10.34 2.34 9.05
CA GLU A 46 8.98 1.89 8.71
C GLU A 46 9.04 0.54 7.98
N LEU A 47 9.97 0.36 7.05
CA LEU A 47 10.18 -0.91 6.37
C LEU A 47 10.51 -2.04 7.36
N ALA A 48 11.35 -1.76 8.36
CA ALA A 48 11.68 -2.73 9.40
C ALA A 48 10.44 -3.18 10.20
N LYS A 49 9.56 -2.25 10.59
CA LYS A 49 8.30 -2.57 11.26
C LYS A 49 7.35 -3.40 10.39
N MET A 50 7.24 -3.05 9.10
CA MET A 50 6.45 -3.84 8.17
C MET A 50 6.99 -5.27 8.03
N LYS A 51 8.32 -5.43 7.93
CA LYS A 51 8.97 -6.74 7.86
C LYS A 51 8.79 -7.55 9.15
N GLU A 52 8.89 -6.91 10.31
CA GLU A 52 8.61 -7.55 11.61
C GLU A 52 7.18 -8.11 11.66
N PHE A 53 6.20 -7.32 11.24
CA PHE A 53 4.81 -7.77 11.17
C PHE A 53 4.63 -8.94 10.18
N VAL A 54 5.21 -8.83 8.98
CA VAL A 54 5.13 -9.87 7.95
C VAL A 54 5.80 -11.15 8.43
N GLN A 55 6.96 -11.07 9.09
CA GLN A 55 7.63 -12.23 9.67
C GLN A 55 6.78 -12.89 10.77
N ALA A 56 6.17 -12.09 11.64
CA ALA A 56 5.27 -12.62 12.67
C ALA A 56 4.05 -13.35 12.05
N ALA A 57 3.50 -12.84 10.95
CA ALA A 57 2.43 -13.50 10.23
C ALA A 57 2.91 -14.84 9.58
N GLU A 58 4.12 -14.85 9.03
CA GLU A 58 4.73 -16.05 8.46
C GLU A 58 4.93 -17.13 9.52
N ASP A 59 5.49 -16.79 10.67
CA ASP A 59 5.69 -17.68 11.82
C ASP A 59 4.36 -18.29 12.31
N LEU A 60 3.28 -17.54 12.20
CA LEU A 60 1.94 -17.98 12.56
C LEU A 60 1.20 -18.70 11.42
N ASN A 61 1.82 -18.89 10.26
CA ASN A 61 1.19 -19.44 9.06
C ASN A 61 -0.09 -18.70 8.66
N MET A 62 -0.07 -17.39 8.76
CA MET A 62 -1.13 -16.48 8.29
C MET A 62 -0.71 -15.83 6.99
N LYS A 63 -1.67 -15.45 6.16
CA LYS A 63 -1.43 -14.73 4.92
C LYS A 63 -1.57 -13.23 5.11
N VAL A 64 -0.81 -12.45 4.34
CA VAL A 64 -0.82 -10.99 4.38
C VAL A 64 -1.15 -10.44 2.99
N LEU A 65 -2.12 -9.55 2.92
CA LEU A 65 -2.38 -8.67 1.79
C LEU A 65 -1.84 -7.28 2.15
N LEU A 66 -0.76 -6.86 1.50
CA LEU A 66 -0.25 -5.49 1.67
C LEU A 66 -1.15 -4.51 0.92
N ASP A 67 -1.65 -3.50 1.63
CA ASP A 67 -2.64 -2.56 1.12
C ASP A 67 -2.12 -1.11 1.20
N MET A 68 -1.85 -0.48 0.05
CA MET A 68 -1.57 0.96 0.02
C MET A 68 -2.85 1.76 0.17
N HIS A 69 -3.07 2.32 1.36
CA HIS A 69 -4.34 2.93 1.75
C HIS A 69 -4.39 4.44 1.48
N ASN A 70 -4.19 4.84 0.20
CA ASN A 70 -3.96 6.23 -0.19
C ASN A 70 -5.01 6.86 -1.13
N PHE A 71 -6.05 6.13 -1.52
CA PHE A 71 -7.18 6.67 -2.30
C PHE A 71 -6.79 7.34 -3.64
N GLY A 72 -5.71 6.88 -4.28
CA GLY A 72 -5.18 7.45 -5.52
C GLY A 72 -4.36 8.73 -5.34
N ARG A 73 -3.84 9.00 -4.13
CA ARG A 73 -3.15 10.24 -3.75
C ARG A 73 -1.87 9.98 -2.99
N TYR A 74 -1.00 11.00 -2.98
CA TYR A 74 0.14 11.10 -2.07
C TYR A 74 -0.05 12.31 -1.15
N CYS A 75 0.27 12.17 0.13
CA CYS A 75 0.23 13.28 1.08
C CYS A 75 1.57 14.04 1.03
N VAL A 76 1.58 15.23 0.44
CA VAL A 76 2.78 16.08 0.33
C VAL A 76 3.06 16.87 1.59
N TYR A 77 2.05 17.10 2.41
CA TYR A 77 2.16 17.74 3.71
C TYR A 77 1.19 17.08 4.69
N SER A 78 1.68 16.71 5.86
CA SER A 78 0.87 16.10 6.91
C SER A 78 1.10 16.80 8.24
N ASN A 79 0.01 17.24 8.87
CA ASN A 79 -0.01 17.77 10.24
C ASN A 79 -0.69 16.79 11.19
N GLY A 80 -0.38 15.52 11.02
CA GLY A 80 -0.96 14.40 11.77
C GLY A 80 -2.09 13.66 11.07
N VAL A 81 -2.44 12.50 11.61
CA VAL A 81 -3.51 11.66 11.05
C VAL A 81 -4.86 12.39 11.18
N ASN A 82 -5.62 12.44 10.09
CA ASN A 82 -6.92 13.11 10.01
C ASN A 82 -6.91 14.64 10.28
N SER A 83 -5.77 15.30 10.09
CA SER A 83 -5.74 16.77 10.13
C SER A 83 -6.35 17.36 8.85
N ASP A 84 -7.19 18.36 8.98
CA ASP A 84 -7.75 19.13 7.84
C ASP A 84 -6.69 19.91 7.07
N ASP A 85 -5.51 20.12 7.69
CA ASP A 85 -4.37 20.79 7.05
C ASP A 85 -3.56 19.86 6.13
N ASN A 86 -3.87 18.58 6.07
CA ASN A 86 -3.17 17.63 5.22
C ASN A 86 -3.39 17.98 3.74
N GLN A 87 -2.30 18.05 2.99
CA GLN A 87 -2.32 18.35 1.56
C GLN A 87 -2.03 17.09 0.73
N PHE A 88 -2.92 16.79 -0.19
CA PHE A 88 -2.84 15.61 -1.03
C PHE A 88 -2.73 15.98 -2.51
N VAL A 89 -1.93 15.23 -3.24
CA VAL A 89 -1.79 15.35 -4.69
C VAL A 89 -2.23 14.05 -5.34
N VAL A 90 -3.11 14.15 -6.34
CA VAL A 90 -3.63 12.99 -7.10
C VAL A 90 -2.51 12.44 -8.00
N ILE A 91 -2.38 11.11 -8.06
CA ILE A 91 -1.44 10.42 -8.96
C ILE A 91 -1.79 10.79 -10.42
N GLY A 92 -0.77 11.09 -11.20
CA GLY A 92 -0.90 11.60 -12.57
C GLY A 92 -0.81 13.12 -12.68
N ASN A 93 -0.71 13.84 -11.53
CA ASN A 93 -0.35 15.25 -11.48
C ASN A 93 1.16 15.43 -11.66
N ALA A 94 1.60 16.62 -12.08
CA ALA A 94 3.02 16.93 -12.24
C ALA A 94 3.85 16.77 -10.95
N GLN A 95 3.22 16.96 -9.78
CA GLN A 95 3.85 16.80 -8.47
C GLN A 95 3.83 15.34 -7.94
N CYS A 96 3.02 14.47 -8.53
CA CYS A 96 2.92 13.05 -8.17
C CYS A 96 2.64 12.25 -9.44
N THR A 97 3.69 11.88 -10.15
CA THR A 97 3.55 11.22 -11.46
C THR A 97 3.21 9.74 -11.32
N VAL A 98 2.82 9.11 -12.42
CA VAL A 98 2.60 7.66 -12.48
C VAL A 98 3.89 6.91 -12.16
N GLU A 99 5.02 7.42 -12.62
CA GLU A 99 6.35 6.85 -12.40
C GLU A 99 6.73 6.85 -10.91
N ASN A 100 6.33 7.89 -10.15
CA ASN A 100 6.54 7.93 -8.71
C ASN A 100 5.78 6.79 -8.00
N PHE A 101 4.54 6.53 -8.42
CA PHE A 101 3.74 5.44 -7.89
C PHE A 101 4.29 4.06 -8.29
N CYS A 102 4.77 3.92 -9.52
CA CYS A 102 5.45 2.71 -9.98
C CYS A 102 6.73 2.43 -9.19
N ASP A 103 7.52 3.47 -8.89
CA ASP A 103 8.79 3.36 -8.17
C ASP A 103 8.60 2.80 -6.76
N VAL A 104 7.66 3.33 -5.98
CA VAL A 104 7.41 2.83 -4.62
C VAL A 104 6.97 1.37 -4.62
N TRP A 105 6.06 0.98 -5.53
CA TRP A 105 5.61 -0.41 -5.61
C TRP A 105 6.69 -1.37 -6.10
N LYS A 106 7.53 -0.95 -7.04
CA LYS A 106 8.68 -1.75 -7.50
C LYS A 106 9.65 -2.02 -6.33
N LYS A 107 9.93 -1.00 -5.52
CA LYS A 107 10.75 -1.13 -4.31
C LYS A 107 10.11 -2.04 -3.26
N LEU A 108 8.82 -1.85 -2.97
CA LEU A 108 8.10 -2.69 -2.01
C LEU A 108 8.03 -4.15 -2.48
N ALA A 109 7.71 -4.40 -3.74
CA ALA A 109 7.68 -5.74 -4.29
C ALA A 109 9.06 -6.43 -4.18
N ALA A 110 10.15 -5.73 -4.47
CA ALA A 110 11.50 -6.25 -4.30
C ALA A 110 11.82 -6.66 -2.86
N GLU A 111 11.27 -5.93 -1.85
CA GLU A 111 11.47 -6.19 -0.43
C GLU A 111 10.62 -7.33 0.13
N PHE A 112 9.45 -7.60 -0.47
CA PHE A 112 8.46 -8.52 0.11
C PHE A 112 8.22 -9.80 -0.70
N LYS A 113 8.66 -9.90 -1.95
CA LYS A 113 8.39 -11.06 -2.84
C LYS A 113 8.84 -12.42 -2.29
N ASP A 114 9.86 -12.46 -1.45
CA ASP A 114 10.44 -13.69 -0.92
C ASP A 114 9.73 -14.21 0.34
N TYR A 115 8.82 -13.43 0.93
CA TYR A 115 8.02 -13.87 2.07
C TYR A 115 6.86 -14.74 1.61
N LYS A 116 6.82 -16.00 2.04
CA LYS A 116 5.79 -16.98 1.66
C LYS A 116 4.39 -16.65 2.19
N CYS A 117 4.32 -15.83 3.22
CA CYS A 117 3.05 -15.38 3.80
C CYS A 117 2.41 -14.25 2.98
N ILE A 118 3.16 -13.52 2.14
CA ILE A 118 2.57 -12.52 1.26
C ILE A 118 1.64 -13.21 0.28
N TRP A 119 0.34 -12.94 0.43
CA TRP A 119 -0.68 -13.45 -0.47
C TRP A 119 -0.84 -12.54 -1.69
N GLY A 120 -0.70 -11.23 -1.50
CA GLY A 120 -0.86 -10.28 -2.58
C GLY A 120 -0.53 -8.84 -2.20
N TYR A 121 -0.52 -8.00 -3.22
CA TYR A 121 -0.42 -6.54 -3.14
C TYR A 121 -1.72 -5.92 -3.61
N ASP A 122 -2.45 -5.23 -2.72
CA ASP A 122 -3.54 -4.33 -3.05
C ASP A 122 -2.92 -2.98 -3.38
N ILE A 123 -2.75 -2.73 -4.68
CA ILE A 123 -1.88 -1.63 -5.13
C ILE A 123 -2.42 -0.25 -4.76
N MET A 124 -3.74 -0.13 -4.54
CA MET A 124 -4.36 1.12 -4.09
C MET A 124 -5.75 0.86 -3.52
N ASN A 125 -5.96 1.22 -2.26
CA ASN A 125 -7.30 1.25 -1.69
C ASN A 125 -8.13 2.38 -2.30
N GLU A 126 -9.32 2.06 -2.77
CA GLU A 126 -10.39 3.00 -3.15
C GLU A 126 -9.93 4.22 -3.97
N PRO A 127 -9.26 4.05 -5.13
CA PRO A 127 -8.95 5.19 -5.98
C PRO A 127 -10.24 5.92 -6.36
N ASN A 128 -10.21 7.26 -6.30
CA ASN A 128 -11.39 8.06 -6.62
C ASN A 128 -11.00 9.45 -7.12
N ALA A 129 -11.91 10.08 -7.84
CA ALA A 129 -11.72 11.41 -8.42
C ALA A 129 -10.35 11.55 -9.14
N MET A 130 -9.98 10.53 -9.90
CA MET A 130 -8.75 10.50 -10.67
C MET A 130 -8.80 11.50 -11.83
N LEU A 131 -7.64 11.92 -12.31
CA LEU A 131 -7.55 12.86 -13.43
C LEU A 131 -8.07 12.22 -14.72
N LYS A 132 -8.92 12.92 -15.46
CA LYS A 132 -9.43 12.45 -16.77
C LYS A 132 -8.31 12.20 -17.77
N THR A 133 -7.24 12.97 -17.70
CA THR A 133 -6.05 12.82 -18.53
C THR A 133 -5.22 11.58 -18.18
N THR A 134 -5.32 11.14 -16.93
CA THR A 134 -4.58 9.99 -16.39
C THR A 134 -5.53 9.13 -15.55
N PRO A 135 -6.45 8.38 -16.22
CA PRO A 135 -7.44 7.57 -15.53
C PRO A 135 -6.79 6.41 -14.78
N TRP A 136 -7.45 5.96 -13.72
CA TRP A 136 -6.95 4.90 -12.83
C TRP A 136 -6.49 3.63 -13.57
N VAL A 137 -7.22 3.19 -14.58
CA VAL A 137 -6.87 2.00 -15.35
C VAL A 137 -5.47 2.08 -15.97
N LYS A 138 -5.05 3.26 -16.45
CA LYS A 138 -3.70 3.48 -17.00
C LYS A 138 -2.64 3.46 -15.91
N ILE A 139 -2.93 4.08 -14.78
CA ILE A 139 -2.04 4.10 -13.61
C ILE A 139 -1.83 2.68 -13.08
N ALA A 140 -2.93 1.94 -12.88
CA ALA A 140 -2.88 0.56 -12.41
C ALA A 140 -2.07 -0.34 -13.36
N GLN A 141 -2.29 -0.24 -14.68
CA GLN A 141 -1.55 -1.04 -15.65
C GLN A 141 -0.04 -0.72 -15.62
N ALA A 142 0.32 0.56 -15.52
CA ALA A 142 1.73 0.95 -15.42
C ALA A 142 2.37 0.37 -14.13
N CYS A 143 1.67 0.44 -13.01
CA CYS A 143 2.12 -0.13 -11.75
C CYS A 143 2.27 -1.66 -11.81
N ILE A 144 1.30 -2.36 -12.41
CA ILE A 144 1.39 -3.81 -12.65
C ILE A 144 2.68 -4.13 -13.42
N ASN A 145 2.94 -3.42 -14.51
CA ASN A 145 4.13 -3.64 -15.32
C ASN A 145 5.42 -3.44 -14.49
N ALA A 146 5.48 -2.37 -13.70
CA ALA A 146 6.64 -2.07 -12.85
C ALA A 146 6.86 -3.14 -11.76
N ILE A 147 5.79 -3.64 -11.11
CA ILE A 147 5.89 -4.73 -10.15
C ILE A 147 6.40 -6.00 -10.84
N ARG A 148 5.88 -6.33 -12.01
CA ARG A 148 6.25 -7.54 -12.76
C ARG A 148 7.70 -7.57 -13.26
N GLU A 149 8.40 -6.43 -13.26
CA GLU A 149 9.86 -6.39 -13.50
C GLU A 149 10.67 -7.04 -12.36
N VAL A 150 10.12 -7.13 -11.15
CA VAL A 150 10.84 -7.64 -9.96
C VAL A 150 10.15 -8.81 -9.28
N ASP A 151 8.84 -8.95 -9.45
CA ASP A 151 8.01 -9.99 -8.84
C ASP A 151 6.96 -10.47 -9.86
N THR A 152 7.15 -11.66 -10.41
CA THR A 152 6.29 -12.24 -11.44
C THR A 152 5.13 -13.06 -10.88
N GLU A 153 5.17 -13.43 -9.59
CA GLU A 153 4.31 -14.46 -9.01
C GLU A 153 3.23 -13.92 -8.08
N THR A 154 3.56 -12.93 -7.24
CA THR A 154 2.65 -12.46 -6.21
C THR A 154 1.33 -11.94 -6.81
N MET A 155 0.21 -12.31 -6.19
CA MET A 155 -1.12 -11.83 -6.58
C MET A 155 -1.20 -10.30 -6.52
N LEU A 156 -1.79 -9.70 -7.54
CA LEU A 156 -2.10 -8.28 -7.55
C LEU A 156 -3.61 -8.08 -7.40
N VAL A 157 -4.00 -7.28 -6.42
CA VAL A 157 -5.39 -6.86 -6.21
C VAL A 157 -5.53 -5.45 -6.74
N ILE A 158 -6.46 -5.27 -7.65
CA ILE A 158 -6.69 -3.99 -8.33
C ILE A 158 -8.09 -3.52 -7.98
N SER A 159 -8.17 -2.49 -7.18
CA SER A 159 -9.41 -1.79 -6.89
C SER A 159 -9.96 -1.07 -8.13
N GLY A 160 -11.27 -1.01 -8.26
CA GLY A 160 -11.91 -0.18 -9.28
C GLY A 160 -11.84 1.31 -8.93
N ASP A 161 -12.02 2.19 -9.92
CA ASP A 161 -12.21 3.63 -9.69
C ASP A 161 -13.52 3.89 -8.91
N GLU A 162 -13.75 5.15 -8.50
CA GLU A 162 -14.94 5.57 -7.76
C GLU A 162 -15.17 4.74 -6.49
N PHE A 163 -14.11 4.66 -5.64
CA PHE A 163 -14.13 3.93 -4.38
C PHE A 163 -14.37 2.41 -4.53
N SER A 164 -14.02 1.83 -5.65
CA SER A 164 -14.29 0.41 -5.97
C SER A 164 -15.78 0.03 -5.89
N SER A 165 -16.66 1.02 -6.09
CA SER A 165 -18.10 0.82 -6.00
C SER A 165 -18.62 -0.06 -7.13
N ALA A 166 -19.30 -1.16 -6.81
CA ALA A 166 -19.89 -2.07 -7.79
C ALA A 166 -20.87 -1.36 -8.73
N SER A 167 -21.54 -0.32 -8.27
CA SER A 167 -22.48 0.49 -9.09
C SER A 167 -21.78 1.30 -10.20
N ARG A 168 -20.46 1.45 -10.11
CA ARG A 168 -19.63 2.22 -11.06
C ARG A 168 -18.81 1.34 -12.00
N TRP A 169 -18.81 0.03 -11.81
CA TRP A 169 -18.20 -0.91 -12.74
C TRP A 169 -19.00 -0.93 -14.04
N LYS A 170 -18.35 -0.58 -15.15
CA LYS A 170 -18.93 -0.56 -16.49
C LYS A 170 -18.26 -1.58 -17.38
#